data_06d6470ecc2284cc5000723f4e9739ba
#
_entry.id   06d6470ecc2284cc5000723f4e9739ba
#
_cell.length_a   1.000
_cell.length_b   1.000
_cell.length_c   1.000
_cell.angle_alpha   90.00
_cell.angle_beta   90.00
_cell.angle_gamma   90.00
#
_symmetry.space_group_name_H-M   'P 1'
#
loop_
_entity.id
_entity.type
_entity.pdbx_description
1 polymer ?
#
loop_
_entity_poly.entity_id
_entity_poly.type
_entity_poly.pdbx_seq_one_letter_code
_entity_poly.pdbx_strand_id
1 'polypeptide(L)'
;TDDPRRSLKMRVLGIDPGITRCGLGVVDVDATRRASMVFVGVARSSTELAQHFRLAKIADAIDRVIGLYHPEVVAIEQVLAQDNLRSVSTTMQVMGVALAAAGRAGLPMAIHTPSEVKSAVTGNGNADKAQVQHMVARILGLDKPPKPADAADSLAIAICHAWRGTGLLGARSDSTVAVSSSGKLSARGQLTAAQEMWAQAQAAQRRTGAVDPRRRRS
;
A
#
# COMPACT_ATOMS: atom_id res chain seq x y z
N THR A 1 -7.39 -13.76 -33.40
CA THR A 1 -8.17 -12.53 -33.14
C THR A 1 -7.86 -12.06 -31.75
N ASP A 2 -6.98 -11.08 -31.67
CA ASP A 2 -6.56 -10.46 -30.41
C ASP A 2 -7.72 -9.59 -29.90
N ASP A 3 -8.32 -9.96 -28.77
CA ASP A 3 -9.42 -9.19 -28.15
C ASP A 3 -8.83 -7.87 -27.61
N PRO A 4 -9.27 -6.69 -28.11
CA PRO A 4 -8.73 -5.38 -27.67
C PRO A 4 -8.88 -5.14 -26.16
N ARG A 5 -9.77 -5.87 -25.48
CA ARG A 5 -9.91 -5.82 -24.01
C ARG A 5 -8.74 -6.49 -23.26
N ARG A 6 -7.93 -7.31 -23.93
CA ARG A 6 -6.69 -7.87 -23.40
C ARG A 6 -5.55 -6.85 -23.30
N SER A 7 -5.66 -5.73 -24.00
CA SER A 7 -4.64 -4.69 -24.10
C SER A 7 -4.58 -3.77 -22.84
N LEU A 8 -5.70 -3.60 -22.12
CA LEU A 8 -5.74 -2.78 -20.88
C LEU A 8 -5.44 -3.66 -19.68
N LYS A 9 -4.20 -3.62 -19.24
CA LYS A 9 -3.76 -4.29 -18.01
C LYS A 9 -3.51 -3.26 -16.93
N MET A 10 -4.02 -3.52 -15.72
CA MET A 10 -3.66 -2.78 -14.52
C MET A 10 -2.47 -3.47 -13.87
N ARG A 11 -1.38 -2.74 -13.64
CA ARG A 11 -0.22 -3.22 -12.90
C ARG A 11 -0.26 -2.75 -11.46
N VAL A 12 -0.28 -3.70 -10.54
CA VAL A 12 -0.39 -3.45 -9.10
C VAL A 12 0.83 -3.96 -8.36
N LEU A 13 1.43 -3.11 -7.52
CA LEU A 13 2.41 -3.53 -6.51
C LEU A 13 1.68 -3.82 -5.20
N GLY A 14 1.69 -5.06 -4.76
CA GLY A 14 1.24 -5.48 -3.43
C GLY A 14 2.39 -5.51 -2.44
N ILE A 15 2.18 -4.99 -1.24
CA ILE A 15 3.16 -4.93 -0.16
C ILE A 15 2.59 -5.63 1.07
N ASP A 16 3.28 -6.68 1.53
CA ASP A 16 3.06 -7.29 2.85
C ASP A 16 4.07 -6.66 3.84
N PRO A 17 3.63 -5.76 4.75
CA PRO A 17 4.54 -4.91 5.49
C PRO A 17 5.15 -5.62 6.70
N GLY A 18 6.43 -5.95 6.63
CA GLY A 18 7.21 -6.47 7.76
C GLY A 18 8.63 -5.90 7.78
N ILE A 19 9.11 -5.42 8.96
CA ILE A 19 10.44 -4.80 9.04
C ILE A 19 11.58 -5.81 8.81
N THR A 20 11.41 -7.06 9.22
CA THR A 20 12.43 -8.12 9.01
C THR A 20 12.30 -8.73 7.63
N ARG A 21 11.08 -8.90 7.15
CA ARG A 21 10.73 -9.42 5.84
C ARG A 21 9.53 -8.64 5.32
N CYS A 22 9.73 -7.89 4.26
CA CYS A 22 8.66 -7.17 3.57
C CYS A 22 8.43 -7.84 2.22
N GLY A 23 7.25 -8.42 2.05
CA GLY A 23 6.83 -9.04 0.79
C GLY A 23 6.53 -7.98 -0.26
N LEU A 24 7.03 -8.17 -1.48
CA LEU A 24 6.79 -7.29 -2.62
C LEU A 24 6.36 -8.14 -3.81
N GLY A 25 5.16 -7.92 -4.32
CA GLY A 25 4.60 -8.66 -5.44
C GLY A 25 4.00 -7.74 -6.49
N VAL A 26 4.36 -7.92 -7.75
CA VAL A 26 3.79 -7.16 -8.85
C VAL A 26 2.98 -8.07 -9.74
N VAL A 27 1.74 -7.72 -9.99
CA VAL A 27 0.83 -8.44 -10.89
C VAL A 27 0.29 -7.54 -11.98
N ASP A 28 0.09 -8.09 -13.16
CA ASP A 28 -0.72 -7.52 -14.22
C ASP A 28 -2.08 -8.22 -14.21
N VAL A 29 -3.16 -7.44 -14.21
CA VAL A 29 -4.53 -7.97 -14.31
C VAL A 29 -5.24 -7.30 -15.46
N ASP A 30 -5.77 -8.11 -16.40
CA ASP A 30 -6.51 -7.62 -17.56
C ASP A 30 -7.99 -7.36 -17.23
N ALA A 31 -8.70 -6.77 -18.18
CA ALA A 31 -10.13 -6.46 -18.05
C ALA A 31 -11.02 -7.71 -17.86
N THR A 32 -10.51 -8.91 -18.17
CA THR A 32 -11.19 -10.19 -17.94
C THR A 32 -10.87 -10.78 -16.57
N ARG A 33 -10.16 -10.03 -15.71
CA ARG A 33 -9.69 -10.43 -14.37
C ARG A 33 -8.66 -11.57 -14.38
N ARG A 34 -7.99 -11.80 -15.48
CA ARG A 34 -6.86 -12.71 -15.53
C ARG A 34 -5.64 -12.01 -14.94
N ALA A 35 -5.06 -12.63 -13.93
CA ALA A 35 -3.86 -12.15 -13.28
C ALA A 35 -2.62 -12.89 -13.79
N SER A 36 -1.51 -12.17 -13.96
CA SER A 36 -0.19 -12.73 -14.27
C SER A 36 0.86 -12.13 -13.36
N MET A 37 1.76 -12.95 -12.86
CA MET A 37 2.86 -12.50 -12.01
C MET A 37 3.93 -11.81 -12.88
N VAL A 38 4.28 -10.57 -12.51
CA VAL A 38 5.37 -9.81 -13.14
C VAL A 38 6.64 -9.94 -12.31
N PHE A 39 6.49 -9.82 -10.98
CA PHE A 39 7.60 -9.91 -10.03
C PHE A 39 7.12 -10.42 -8.69
N VAL A 40 7.98 -11.11 -7.98
CA VAL A 40 7.79 -11.42 -6.56
C VAL A 40 9.14 -11.47 -5.85
N GLY A 41 9.19 -10.90 -4.65
CA GLY A 41 10.40 -10.89 -3.83
C GLY A 41 10.12 -10.54 -2.38
N VAL A 42 11.15 -10.65 -1.55
CA VAL A 42 11.10 -10.27 -0.13
C VAL A 42 12.30 -9.40 0.18
N ALA A 43 12.05 -8.15 0.57
CA ALA A 43 13.06 -7.28 1.13
C ALA A 43 13.37 -7.72 2.56
N ARG A 44 14.63 -7.96 2.85
CA ARG A 44 15.12 -8.46 4.15
C ARG A 44 15.99 -7.42 4.85
N SER A 45 15.79 -7.27 6.15
CA SER A 45 16.68 -6.46 7.00
C SER A 45 17.16 -7.27 8.21
N SER A 46 18.44 -7.15 8.55
CA SER A 46 18.99 -7.81 9.75
C SER A 46 18.46 -7.17 11.04
N THR A 47 18.18 -7.98 12.03
CA THR A 47 17.80 -7.53 13.39
C THR A 47 18.95 -6.83 14.13
N GLU A 48 20.18 -7.02 13.70
CA GLU A 48 21.39 -6.37 14.25
C GLU A 48 21.51 -4.90 13.84
N LEU A 49 20.83 -4.50 12.75
CA LEU A 49 20.84 -3.12 12.32
C LEU A 49 19.88 -2.26 13.17
N ALA A 50 20.28 -1.02 13.41
CA ALA A 50 19.40 -0.03 14.01
C ALA A 50 18.15 0.17 13.14
N GLN A 51 17.01 0.45 13.79
CA GLN A 51 15.68 0.44 13.16
C GLN A 51 15.57 1.36 11.93
N HIS A 52 16.15 2.56 11.98
CA HIS A 52 16.12 3.49 10.84
C HIS A 52 16.87 2.97 9.61
N PHE A 53 18.00 2.24 9.79
CA PHE A 53 18.70 1.58 8.67
C PHE A 53 17.89 0.42 8.10
N ARG A 54 17.15 -0.29 8.96
CA ARG A 54 16.24 -1.36 8.50
C ARG A 54 15.12 -0.78 7.64
N LEU A 55 14.51 0.31 8.08
CA LEU A 55 13.47 1.01 7.33
C LEU A 55 14.00 1.58 6.01
N ALA A 56 15.21 2.14 6.01
CA ALA A 56 15.86 2.62 4.78
C ALA A 56 16.03 1.49 3.76
N LYS A 57 16.49 0.30 4.17
CA LYS A 57 16.60 -0.87 3.28
C LYS A 57 15.25 -1.29 2.68
N ILE A 58 14.18 -1.22 3.45
CA ILE A 58 12.84 -1.51 2.93
C ILE A 58 12.40 -0.42 1.94
N ALA A 59 12.66 0.86 2.26
CA ALA A 59 12.38 1.98 1.36
C ALA A 59 13.08 1.80 0.01
N ASP A 60 14.38 1.54 0.02
CA ASP A 60 15.19 1.32 -1.18
C ASP A 60 14.67 0.15 -2.03
N ALA A 61 14.21 -0.93 -1.37
CA ALA A 61 13.64 -2.07 -2.08
C ALA A 61 12.30 -1.72 -2.74
N ILE A 62 11.43 -0.97 -2.06
CA ILE A 62 10.15 -0.51 -2.62
C ILE A 62 10.41 0.44 -3.80
N ASP A 63 11.25 1.46 -3.61
CA ASP A 63 11.60 2.43 -4.65
C ASP A 63 12.18 1.74 -5.89
N ARG A 64 13.04 0.72 -5.69
CA ARG A 64 13.60 -0.09 -6.78
C ARG A 64 12.53 -0.87 -7.53
N VAL A 65 11.59 -1.51 -6.84
CA VAL A 65 10.50 -2.24 -7.48
C VAL A 65 9.58 -1.29 -8.26
N ILE A 66 9.25 -0.14 -7.71
CA ILE A 66 8.48 0.90 -8.41
C ILE A 66 9.22 1.34 -9.67
N GLY A 67 10.52 1.64 -9.58
CA GLY A 67 11.32 2.11 -10.70
C GLY A 67 11.57 1.07 -11.79
N LEU A 68 11.61 -0.24 -11.44
CA LEU A 68 11.86 -1.31 -12.42
C LEU A 68 10.58 -1.81 -13.11
N TYR A 69 9.47 -1.86 -12.37
CA TYR A 69 8.26 -2.51 -12.85
C TYR A 69 7.13 -1.53 -13.19
N HIS A 70 7.27 -0.25 -12.84
CA HIS A 70 6.32 0.82 -13.16
C HIS A 70 4.86 0.46 -12.83
N PRO A 71 4.52 0.12 -11.57
CA PRO A 71 3.13 -0.14 -11.20
C PRO A 71 2.29 1.14 -11.34
N GLU A 72 0.99 0.97 -11.58
CA GLU A 72 0.03 2.07 -11.67
C GLU A 72 -0.57 2.40 -10.30
N VAL A 73 -0.49 1.45 -9.36
CA VAL A 73 -1.03 1.59 -8.00
C VAL A 73 -0.25 0.71 -7.03
N VAL A 74 -0.16 1.17 -5.78
CA VAL A 74 0.39 0.40 -4.67
C VAL A 74 -0.75 -0.06 -3.76
N ALA A 75 -0.75 -1.32 -3.38
CA ALA A 75 -1.69 -1.89 -2.43
C ALA A 75 -0.95 -2.46 -1.22
N ILE A 76 -1.46 -2.23 -0.02
CA ILE A 76 -0.85 -2.71 1.22
C ILE A 76 -1.91 -3.32 2.15
N GLU A 77 -1.53 -4.30 2.95
CA GLU A 77 -2.41 -4.86 3.96
C GLU A 77 -2.49 -3.97 5.19
N GLN A 78 -3.70 -3.78 5.72
CA GLN A 78 -3.94 -3.03 6.94
C GLN A 78 -3.42 -3.77 8.16
N VAL A 79 -2.68 -3.07 9.02
CA VAL A 79 -2.27 -3.58 10.33
C VAL A 79 -3.46 -3.48 11.29
N LEU A 80 -3.88 -4.61 11.85
CA LEU A 80 -4.90 -4.63 12.89
C LEU A 80 -4.22 -4.61 14.27
N ALA A 81 -4.76 -3.82 15.20
CA ALA A 81 -4.20 -3.62 16.55
C ALA A 81 -4.39 -4.83 17.50
N GLN A 82 -4.69 -6.02 16.97
CA GLN A 82 -4.90 -7.24 17.77
C GLN A 82 -3.59 -7.95 18.15
N ASP A 83 -2.46 -7.53 17.54
CA ASP A 83 -1.15 -8.10 17.78
C ASP A 83 -0.40 -7.35 18.89
N ASN A 84 0.75 -7.90 19.30
CA ASN A 84 1.64 -7.24 20.24
C ASN A 84 1.98 -5.81 19.77
N LEU A 85 1.77 -4.80 20.63
CA LEU A 85 2.00 -3.37 20.36
C LEU A 85 3.34 -3.07 19.68
N ARG A 86 4.39 -3.82 20.04
CA ARG A 86 5.72 -3.67 19.44
C ARG A 86 5.74 -4.09 17.97
N SER A 87 5.05 -5.17 17.64
CA SER A 87 4.88 -5.64 16.26
C SER A 87 4.08 -4.63 15.44
N VAL A 88 2.95 -4.17 15.97
CA VAL A 88 2.09 -3.17 15.34
C VAL A 88 2.88 -1.89 15.04
N SER A 89 3.63 -1.37 16.02
CA SER A 89 4.43 -0.15 15.84
C SER A 89 5.45 -0.27 14.71
N THR A 90 6.18 -1.38 14.62
CA THR A 90 7.17 -1.59 13.56
C THR A 90 6.54 -1.78 12.19
N THR A 91 5.41 -2.46 12.11
CA THR A 91 4.67 -2.66 10.86
C THR A 91 4.08 -1.35 10.36
N MET A 92 3.54 -0.51 11.24
CA MET A 92 3.06 0.84 10.90
C MET A 92 4.17 1.75 10.36
N GLN A 93 5.41 1.60 10.84
CA GLN A 93 6.55 2.34 10.30
C GLN A 93 6.89 1.89 8.87
N VAL A 94 6.86 0.59 8.59
CA VAL A 94 7.02 0.07 7.22
C VAL A 94 5.89 0.57 6.31
N MET A 95 4.66 0.61 6.82
CA MET A 95 3.52 1.18 6.10
C MET A 95 3.73 2.66 5.78
N GLY A 96 4.25 3.45 6.74
CA GLY A 96 4.61 4.85 6.51
C GLY A 96 5.70 5.02 5.44
N VAL A 97 6.69 4.13 5.43
CA VAL A 97 7.73 4.09 4.39
C VAL A 97 7.12 3.78 3.01
N ALA A 98 6.21 2.82 2.92
CA ALA A 98 5.52 2.48 1.67
C ALA A 98 4.64 3.63 1.16
N LEU A 99 3.90 4.31 2.07
CA LEU A 99 3.12 5.51 1.76
C LEU A 99 4.02 6.63 1.19
N ALA A 100 5.17 6.87 1.82
CA ALA A 100 6.11 7.88 1.37
C ALA A 100 6.71 7.53 -0.01
N ALA A 101 7.03 6.25 -0.26
CA ALA A 101 7.53 5.79 -1.55
C ALA A 101 6.49 5.96 -2.67
N ALA A 102 5.25 5.53 -2.44
CA ALA A 102 4.15 5.74 -3.39
C ALA A 102 3.91 7.23 -3.67
N GLY A 103 3.90 8.07 -2.62
CA GLY A 103 3.73 9.52 -2.74
C GLY A 103 4.85 10.19 -3.55
N ARG A 104 6.12 9.81 -3.34
CA ARG A 104 7.25 10.31 -4.15
C ARG A 104 7.13 9.92 -5.62
N ALA A 105 6.62 8.72 -5.88
CA ALA A 105 6.40 8.22 -7.23
C ALA A 105 5.11 8.76 -7.89
N GLY A 106 4.28 9.53 -7.17
CA GLY A 106 2.99 10.02 -7.67
C GLY A 106 1.95 8.92 -7.86
N LEU A 107 2.12 7.76 -7.20
CA LEU A 107 1.23 6.61 -7.34
C LEU A 107 0.09 6.66 -6.34
N PRO A 108 -1.15 6.32 -6.75
CA PRO A 108 -2.24 6.07 -5.83
C PRO A 108 -1.93 4.86 -4.95
N MET A 109 -2.47 4.86 -3.73
CA MET A 109 -2.29 3.77 -2.78
C MET A 109 -3.63 3.33 -2.20
N ALA A 110 -3.78 2.02 -2.05
CA ALA A 110 -4.94 1.39 -1.44
C ALA A 110 -4.53 0.55 -0.22
N ILE A 111 -5.42 0.50 0.77
CA ILE A 111 -5.25 -0.29 1.99
C ILE A 111 -6.37 -1.33 2.03
N HIS A 112 -6.02 -2.59 2.24
CA HIS A 112 -6.96 -3.70 2.34
C HIS A 112 -6.83 -4.42 3.68
N THR A 113 -7.95 -4.80 4.26
CA THR A 113 -7.97 -5.64 5.47
C THR A 113 -7.56 -7.08 5.15
N PRO A 114 -7.00 -7.84 6.11
CA PRO A 114 -6.68 -9.25 5.91
C PRO A 114 -7.88 -10.09 5.44
N SER A 115 -9.06 -9.82 5.98
CA SER A 115 -10.30 -10.50 5.58
C SER A 115 -10.69 -10.20 4.12
N GLU A 116 -10.48 -8.97 3.67
CA GLU A 116 -10.72 -8.59 2.27
C GLU A 116 -9.78 -9.29 1.31
N VAL A 117 -8.48 -9.38 1.66
CA VAL A 117 -7.48 -10.08 0.86
C VAL A 117 -7.84 -11.57 0.75
N LYS A 118 -8.13 -12.22 1.87
CA LYS A 118 -8.56 -13.62 1.92
C LYS A 118 -9.81 -13.85 1.09
N SER A 119 -10.83 -13.05 1.28
CA SER A 119 -12.11 -13.15 0.55
C SER A 119 -11.94 -12.97 -0.95
N ALA A 120 -11.11 -12.02 -1.38
CA ALA A 120 -10.88 -11.76 -2.79
C ALA A 120 -10.24 -12.98 -3.50
N VAL A 121 -9.25 -13.62 -2.85
CA VAL A 121 -8.47 -14.71 -3.45
C VAL A 121 -9.15 -16.06 -3.30
N THR A 122 -9.81 -16.33 -2.17
CA THR A 122 -10.37 -17.65 -1.85
C THR A 122 -11.89 -17.72 -1.88
N GLY A 123 -12.57 -16.57 -1.90
CA GLY A 123 -14.02 -16.49 -1.68
C GLY A 123 -14.42 -16.56 -0.19
N ASN A 124 -13.47 -16.75 0.73
CA ASN A 124 -13.71 -16.89 2.17
C ASN A 124 -12.77 -15.98 2.97
N GLY A 125 -13.32 -14.99 3.69
CA GLY A 125 -12.55 -14.06 4.52
C GLY A 125 -11.85 -14.68 5.73
N ASN A 126 -12.24 -15.91 6.10
CA ASN A 126 -11.66 -16.69 7.21
C ASN A 126 -10.69 -17.78 6.72
N ALA A 127 -10.32 -17.79 5.43
CA ALA A 127 -9.39 -18.76 4.86
C ALA A 127 -8.07 -18.78 5.63
N ASP A 128 -7.50 -19.96 5.79
CA ASP A 128 -6.18 -20.11 6.39
C ASP A 128 -5.07 -19.72 5.39
N LYS A 129 -3.85 -19.60 5.92
CA LYS A 129 -2.69 -19.18 5.12
C LYS A 129 -2.36 -20.16 3.97
N ALA A 130 -2.52 -21.45 4.18
CA ALA A 130 -2.24 -22.47 3.17
C ALA A 130 -3.24 -22.38 2.02
N GLN A 131 -4.52 -22.17 2.33
CA GLN A 131 -5.58 -21.95 1.34
C GLN A 131 -5.30 -20.72 0.47
N VAL A 132 -4.91 -19.58 1.08
CA VAL A 132 -4.55 -18.36 0.36
C VAL A 132 -3.39 -18.62 -0.59
N GLN A 133 -2.30 -19.23 -0.11
CA GLN A 133 -1.12 -19.54 -0.92
C GLN A 133 -1.43 -20.46 -2.09
N HIS A 134 -2.23 -21.49 -1.85
CA HIS A 134 -2.67 -22.42 -2.90
C HIS A 134 -3.49 -21.69 -3.97
N MET A 135 -4.42 -20.84 -3.56
CA MET A 135 -5.25 -20.08 -4.50
C MET A 135 -4.45 -19.04 -5.29
N VAL A 136 -3.48 -18.36 -4.67
CA VAL A 136 -2.56 -17.45 -5.37
C VAL A 136 -1.81 -18.19 -6.47
N ALA A 137 -1.24 -19.36 -6.16
CA ALA A 137 -0.56 -20.18 -7.15
C ALA A 137 -1.49 -20.55 -8.31
N ARG A 138 -2.71 -21.00 -8.01
CA ARG A 138 -3.71 -21.39 -9.02
C ARG A 138 -4.14 -20.21 -9.90
N ILE A 139 -4.41 -19.03 -9.29
CA ILE A 139 -4.81 -17.82 -10.01
C ILE A 139 -3.71 -17.37 -10.99
N LEU A 140 -2.46 -17.45 -10.56
CA LEU A 140 -1.30 -17.03 -11.35
C LEU A 140 -0.74 -18.11 -12.28
N GLY A 141 -1.33 -19.32 -12.28
CA GLY A 141 -0.86 -20.44 -13.11
C GLY A 141 0.52 -20.95 -12.71
N LEU A 142 0.86 -20.90 -11.42
CA LEU A 142 2.15 -21.36 -10.90
C LEU A 142 2.05 -22.83 -10.46
N ASP A 143 3.08 -23.62 -10.72
CA ASP A 143 3.15 -25.04 -10.30
C ASP A 143 3.16 -25.21 -8.78
N LYS A 144 3.73 -24.25 -8.06
CA LYS A 144 3.84 -24.23 -6.59
C LYS A 144 3.68 -22.81 -6.05
N PRO A 145 3.15 -22.67 -4.81
CA PRO A 145 3.10 -21.38 -4.15
C PRO A 145 4.50 -20.73 -4.04
N PRO A 146 4.60 -19.42 -4.27
CA PRO A 146 5.84 -18.68 -4.09
C PRO A 146 6.38 -18.83 -2.66
N LYS A 147 7.70 -18.91 -2.53
CA LYS A 147 8.39 -18.96 -1.24
C LYS A 147 9.33 -17.77 -1.11
N PRO A 148 9.50 -17.22 0.11
CA PRO A 148 8.79 -17.54 1.36
C PRO A 148 7.33 -17.06 1.34
N ALA A 149 6.59 -17.37 2.42
CA ALA A 149 5.16 -17.07 2.53
C ALA A 149 4.81 -15.59 2.29
N ASP A 150 5.64 -14.68 2.79
CA ASP A 150 5.47 -13.22 2.62
C ASP A 150 5.42 -12.81 1.13
N ALA A 151 6.06 -13.60 0.25
CA ALA A 151 5.99 -13.41 -1.20
C ALA A 151 4.59 -13.73 -1.76
N ALA A 152 3.96 -14.81 -1.29
CA ALA A 152 2.61 -15.14 -1.70
C ALA A 152 1.58 -14.16 -1.13
N ASP A 153 1.79 -13.68 0.10
CA ASP A 153 0.91 -12.73 0.76
C ASP A 153 0.90 -11.37 -0.01
N SER A 154 2.06 -10.88 -0.46
CA SER A 154 2.14 -9.67 -1.28
C SER A 154 1.44 -9.79 -2.64
N LEU A 155 1.51 -10.96 -3.29
CA LEU A 155 0.76 -11.23 -4.51
C LEU A 155 -0.75 -11.29 -4.27
N ALA A 156 -1.20 -11.87 -3.14
CA ALA A 156 -2.61 -11.89 -2.76
C ALA A 156 -3.17 -10.47 -2.58
N ILE A 157 -2.40 -9.57 -1.96
CA ILE A 157 -2.76 -8.16 -1.78
C ILE A 157 -2.89 -7.45 -3.14
N ALA A 158 -1.95 -7.66 -4.05
CA ALA A 158 -2.01 -7.08 -5.39
C ALA A 158 -3.22 -7.58 -6.19
N ILE A 159 -3.49 -8.88 -6.17
CA ILE A 159 -4.67 -9.50 -6.81
C ILE A 159 -5.96 -8.95 -6.21
N CYS A 160 -6.04 -8.86 -4.88
CA CYS A 160 -7.19 -8.30 -4.17
C CYS A 160 -7.52 -6.90 -4.68
N HIS A 161 -6.51 -6.02 -4.74
CA HIS A 161 -6.73 -4.66 -5.21
C HIS A 161 -7.17 -4.62 -6.68
N ALA A 162 -6.47 -5.33 -7.57
CA ALA A 162 -6.80 -5.35 -8.99
C ALA A 162 -8.22 -5.86 -9.26
N TRP A 163 -8.68 -6.84 -8.51
CA TRP A 163 -10.04 -7.39 -8.69
C TRP A 163 -11.13 -6.51 -8.08
N ARG A 164 -10.86 -5.81 -6.99
CA ARG A 164 -11.80 -4.88 -6.35
C ARG A 164 -11.80 -3.52 -7.04
N GLY A 165 -10.63 -3.04 -7.49
CA GLY A 165 -10.48 -1.77 -8.19
C GLY A 165 -11.06 -1.78 -9.61
N THR A 166 -10.95 -2.89 -10.35
CA THR A 166 -11.50 -3.01 -11.71
C THR A 166 -13.03 -3.02 -11.75
N GLY A 167 -13.71 -3.29 -10.64
CA GLY A 167 -15.15 -3.10 -10.49
C GLY A 167 -15.56 -1.65 -10.19
N LEU A 168 -14.61 -0.72 -10.04
CA LEU A 168 -14.78 0.60 -9.45
C LEU A 168 -14.34 1.79 -10.32
N LEU A 169 -14.37 1.68 -11.62
CA LEU A 169 -14.43 2.87 -12.46
C LEU A 169 -15.77 3.62 -12.23
N GLY A 170 -16.12 3.86 -10.95
CA GLY A 170 -17.33 4.58 -10.59
C GLY A 170 -17.94 4.33 -9.21
N ALA A 171 -17.52 3.33 -8.44
CA ALA A 171 -18.09 3.06 -7.13
C ALA A 171 -17.08 3.40 -6.00
N ARG A 172 -17.38 4.44 -5.25
CA ARG A 172 -16.69 4.80 -4.01
C ARG A 172 -16.79 3.64 -3.02
N SER A 173 -15.67 2.96 -2.75
CA SER A 173 -15.53 2.27 -1.47
C SER A 173 -15.00 3.29 -0.46
N ASP A 174 -15.68 3.46 0.65
CA ASP A 174 -15.36 4.43 1.73
C ASP A 174 -14.02 4.19 2.44
N SER A 175 -13.10 3.44 1.85
CA SER A 175 -11.80 3.08 2.43
C SER A 175 -10.60 3.65 1.70
N THR A 176 -10.79 4.45 0.65
CA THR A 176 -9.68 5.12 -0.02
C THR A 176 -9.46 6.49 0.61
N VAL A 177 -8.38 6.63 1.35
CA VAL A 177 -7.81 7.97 1.59
C VAL A 177 -7.23 8.45 0.26
N ALA A 178 -8.08 8.96 -0.63
CA ALA A 178 -7.65 9.66 -1.81
C ALA A 178 -7.03 10.99 -1.37
N VAL A 179 -5.71 11.06 -1.34
CA VAL A 179 -5.01 12.34 -1.26
C VAL A 179 -5.13 12.99 -2.62
N SER A 180 -6.17 13.81 -2.78
CA SER A 180 -6.29 14.70 -3.94
C SER A 180 -5.10 15.65 -3.96
N SER A 181 -4.35 15.66 -5.06
CA SER A 181 -3.22 16.59 -5.30
C SER A 181 -3.63 18.04 -5.49
N SER A 182 -4.92 18.37 -5.40
CA SER A 182 -5.43 19.75 -5.37
C SER A 182 -5.87 20.08 -3.95
N GLY A 183 -5.05 20.86 -3.24
CA GLY A 183 -5.25 21.33 -1.86
C GLY A 183 -6.48 22.21 -1.62
N LYS A 184 -7.68 21.74 -1.96
CA LYS A 184 -8.95 22.30 -1.54
C LYS A 184 -9.74 21.27 -0.77
N LEU A 185 -9.54 21.28 0.55
CA LEU A 185 -10.46 20.67 1.52
C LEU A 185 -11.81 21.39 1.40
N SER A 186 -12.78 20.74 0.78
CA SER A 186 -14.17 21.18 0.86
C SER A 186 -14.69 20.79 2.25
N ALA A 187 -14.70 21.77 3.16
CA ALA A 187 -15.25 21.63 4.50
C ALA A 187 -16.77 21.53 4.44
N ARG A 188 -17.32 20.35 4.66
CA ARG A 188 -18.67 20.14 5.16
C ARG A 188 -18.59 19.17 6.35
N GLY A 189 -18.28 19.73 7.48
CA GLY A 189 -18.33 19.13 8.80
C GLY A 189 -17.85 20.17 9.81
N GLN A 190 -18.58 20.36 10.90
CA GLN A 190 -18.12 21.21 12.01
C GLN A 190 -16.78 20.65 12.50
N LEU A 191 -15.81 21.53 12.66
CA LEU A 191 -14.50 21.17 13.23
C LEU A 191 -14.72 20.60 14.62
N THR A 192 -13.99 19.56 14.96
CA THR A 192 -13.95 19.08 16.34
C THR A 192 -13.29 20.12 17.24
N ALA A 193 -13.61 20.14 18.53
CA ALA A 193 -13.02 21.08 19.50
C ALA A 193 -11.47 21.10 19.43
N ALA A 194 -10.84 19.95 19.20
CA ALA A 194 -9.40 19.83 19.02
C ALA A 194 -8.91 20.51 17.73
N GLN A 195 -9.64 20.40 16.63
CA GLN A 195 -9.33 21.04 15.35
C GLN A 195 -9.51 22.57 15.44
N GLU A 196 -10.51 23.05 16.19
CA GLU A 196 -10.71 24.47 16.46
C GLU A 196 -9.57 25.04 17.31
N MET A 197 -9.16 24.36 18.37
CA MET A 197 -8.02 24.76 19.19
C MET A 197 -6.73 24.81 18.36
N TRP A 198 -6.53 23.86 17.48
CA TRP A 198 -5.34 23.84 16.61
C TRP A 198 -5.35 24.98 15.59
N ALA A 199 -6.50 25.25 14.98
CA ALA A 199 -6.69 26.36 14.06
C ALA A 199 -6.47 27.72 14.75
N GLN A 200 -6.95 27.87 16.00
CA GLN A 200 -6.73 29.06 16.82
C GLN A 200 -5.24 29.24 17.18
N ALA A 201 -4.54 28.16 17.53
CA ALA A 201 -3.11 28.18 17.82
C ALA A 201 -2.30 28.59 16.59
N GLN A 202 -2.62 28.06 15.40
CA GLN A 202 -1.98 28.48 14.15
C GLN A 202 -2.25 29.95 13.80
N ALA A 203 -3.48 30.43 14.01
CA ALA A 203 -3.82 31.83 13.78
C ALA A 203 -3.09 32.79 14.76
N ALA A 204 -2.90 32.37 16.01
CA ALA A 204 -2.12 33.11 17.00
C ALA A 204 -0.62 33.18 16.62
N GLN A 205 -0.02 32.09 16.13
CA GLN A 205 1.37 32.10 15.64
C GLN A 205 1.59 33.05 14.45
N ARG A 206 0.62 33.16 13.55
CA ARG A 206 0.69 34.12 12.44
C ARG A 206 0.63 35.59 12.89
N ARG A 207 -0.03 35.87 14.02
CA ARG A 207 -0.13 37.23 14.60
C ARG A 207 1.13 37.66 15.37
N THR A 208 1.90 36.72 15.91
CA THR A 208 3.11 36.98 16.68
C THR A 208 4.38 37.13 15.85
N GLY A 209 4.26 37.21 14.51
CA GLY A 209 5.39 37.55 13.63
C GLY A 209 6.57 36.61 13.75
N ALA A 210 6.33 35.29 13.67
CA ALA A 210 7.40 34.31 13.50
C ALA A 210 8.17 34.64 12.21
N VAL A 211 9.36 35.19 12.35
CA VAL A 211 10.25 35.60 11.27
C VAL A 211 10.60 34.38 10.43
N ASP A 212 10.21 34.37 9.16
CA ASP A 212 10.65 33.37 8.18
C ASP A 212 12.18 33.42 8.09
N PRO A 213 12.91 32.35 8.51
CA PRO A 213 14.38 32.35 8.49
C PRO A 213 14.97 32.48 7.08
N ARG A 214 14.16 32.41 6.02
CA ARG A 214 14.58 32.56 4.62
C ARG A 214 14.65 34.02 4.14
N ARG A 215 14.19 35.01 4.95
CA ARG A 215 14.23 36.45 4.59
C ARG A 215 15.46 37.19 5.07
N ARG A 216 16.51 36.53 5.49
CA ARG A 216 17.80 37.21 5.74
C ARG A 216 18.80 36.79 4.68
N ARG A 217 18.73 37.37 3.49
CA ARG A 217 19.86 37.66 2.58
C ARG A 217 19.37 38.61 1.49
N SER A 218 19.54 39.89 1.74
CA SER A 218 19.81 40.92 0.76
C SER A 218 20.74 41.92 1.43
#